data_062e9ffeb51daf753d5c398138f66c99
#
_entry.id   062e9ffeb51daf753d5c398138f66c99
#
_cell.length_a   1.000
_cell.length_b   1.000
_cell.length_c   1.000
_cell.angle_alpha   90.00
_cell.angle_beta   90.00
_cell.angle_gamma   90.00
#
_symmetry.space_group_name_H-M   'P 1'
#
loop_
_entity.id
_entity.type
_entity.pdbx_description
1 polymer ?
#
loop_
_entity_poly.entity_id
_entity_poly.type
_entity_poly.pdbx_seq_one_letter_code
_entity_poly.pdbx_strand_id
1 'polypeptide(L)'
;MIDRVTLHILDGDSARRAQLARLAFAAGHHAEIYANAEELLSHAPSAGLVLAHDSPPGEGVPALIAAMMRAGQWLPVIAIAEEPNTEAVVRTIKAGALDYLGVPQQIAPLNEAVAKASREAETHRAQRARSAEARQRIARLSLREREVLDRLAEGCSNKAIARDLEISPRTVEIHRMKMMGKLGARHAAEAVRLRIEATGLGDVAA
;
A
#
# COMPACT_ATOMS: atom_id res chain seq x y z
N MET A 1 10.67 10.78 21.16
CA MET A 1 11.77 11.00 20.19
C MET A 1 11.13 10.79 18.82
N ILE A 2 11.21 11.79 17.94
CA ILE A 2 10.64 11.66 16.58
C ILE A 2 11.70 10.92 15.76
N ASP A 3 11.33 9.78 15.16
CA ASP A 3 12.25 9.03 14.30
C ASP A 3 12.61 9.87 13.08
N ARG A 4 13.90 9.90 12.75
CA ARG A 4 14.40 10.61 11.57
C ARG A 4 13.89 9.93 10.30
N VAL A 5 13.14 10.65 9.50
CA VAL A 5 12.57 10.18 8.22
C VAL A 5 13.20 10.93 7.06
N THR A 6 13.37 10.27 5.92
CA THR A 6 13.69 10.95 4.65
C THR A 6 12.41 11.49 4.04
N LEU A 7 12.34 12.81 3.84
CA LEU A 7 11.24 13.50 3.16
C LEU A 7 11.64 13.79 1.71
N HIS A 8 10.96 13.18 0.76
CA HIS A 8 11.08 13.43 -0.67
C HIS A 8 10.14 14.57 -1.04
N ILE A 9 10.68 15.78 -1.13
CA ILE A 9 9.90 17.01 -1.37
C ILE A 9 9.76 17.22 -2.87
N LEU A 10 8.55 17.10 -3.38
CA LEU A 10 8.22 17.27 -4.79
C LEU A 10 7.38 18.53 -4.99
N ASP A 11 7.94 19.51 -5.69
CA ASP A 11 7.28 20.78 -5.97
C ASP A 11 7.92 21.45 -7.20
N GLY A 12 7.14 21.97 -8.12
CA GLY A 12 7.64 22.73 -9.29
C GLY A 12 8.30 24.06 -8.91
N ASP A 13 7.89 24.69 -7.80
CA ASP A 13 8.44 25.95 -7.32
C ASP A 13 9.75 25.75 -6.52
N SER A 14 10.85 26.28 -7.00
CA SER A 14 12.17 26.13 -6.37
C SER A 14 12.30 26.83 -5.02
N ALA A 15 11.61 27.97 -4.82
CA ALA A 15 11.65 28.72 -3.57
C ALA A 15 10.90 27.96 -2.48
N ARG A 16 9.72 27.40 -2.80
CA ARG A 16 8.93 26.57 -1.89
C ARG A 16 9.66 25.27 -1.55
N ARG A 17 10.28 24.60 -2.53
CA ARG A 17 11.13 23.43 -2.26
C ARG A 17 12.24 23.75 -1.26
N ALA A 18 12.96 24.86 -1.46
CA ALA A 18 14.03 25.27 -0.55
C ALA A 18 13.52 25.61 0.86
N GLN A 19 12.34 26.21 0.96
CA GLN A 19 11.70 26.51 2.25
C GLN A 19 11.32 25.21 2.98
N LEU A 20 10.66 24.27 2.30
CA LEU A 20 10.26 22.99 2.86
C LEU A 20 11.46 22.14 3.28
N ALA A 21 12.55 22.15 2.49
CA ALA A 21 13.78 21.45 2.85
C ALA A 21 14.43 22.01 4.11
N ARG A 22 14.47 23.33 4.27
CA ARG A 22 14.96 23.97 5.50
C ARG A 22 14.08 23.62 6.72
N LEU A 23 12.76 23.62 6.53
CA LEU A 23 11.81 23.25 7.57
C LEU A 23 11.99 21.79 8.00
N ALA A 24 12.11 20.88 7.03
CA ALA A 24 12.35 19.46 7.26
C ALA A 24 13.65 19.22 8.04
N PHE A 25 14.74 19.90 7.65
CA PHE A 25 16.02 19.83 8.35
C PHE A 25 15.92 20.36 9.79
N ALA A 26 15.26 21.50 9.99
CA ALA A 26 15.04 22.07 11.32
C ALA A 26 14.14 21.17 12.19
N ALA A 27 13.26 20.37 11.57
CA ALA A 27 12.42 19.36 12.22
C ALA A 27 13.16 18.05 12.55
N GLY A 28 14.44 17.93 12.15
CA GLY A 28 15.27 16.75 12.40
C GLY A 28 15.18 15.65 11.32
N HIS A 29 14.50 15.91 10.21
CA HIS A 29 14.37 15.00 9.08
C HIS A 29 15.47 15.19 8.04
N HIS A 30 15.69 14.21 7.18
CA HIS A 30 16.48 14.36 5.96
C HIS A 30 15.56 14.79 4.82
N ALA A 31 16.02 15.70 3.97
CA ALA A 31 15.24 16.19 2.84
C ALA A 31 15.96 15.93 1.52
N GLU A 32 15.26 15.31 0.58
CA GLU A 32 15.63 15.19 -0.83
C GLU A 32 14.60 15.96 -1.64
N ILE A 33 15.04 16.73 -2.63
CA ILE A 33 14.18 17.64 -3.38
C ILE A 33 14.07 17.22 -4.84
N TYR A 34 12.88 17.32 -5.40
CA TYR A 34 12.55 16.94 -6.77
C TYR A 34 11.69 18.02 -7.42
N ALA A 35 12.00 18.39 -8.66
CA ALA A 35 11.24 19.38 -9.38
C ALA A 35 9.92 18.82 -9.98
N ASN A 36 9.90 17.54 -10.30
CA ASN A 36 8.76 16.88 -10.92
C ASN A 36 8.73 15.36 -10.62
N ALA A 37 7.65 14.70 -11.01
CA ALA A 37 7.45 13.27 -10.78
C ALA A 37 8.47 12.40 -11.53
N GLU A 38 8.93 12.81 -12.72
CA GLU A 38 9.90 12.05 -13.50
C GLU A 38 11.25 11.95 -12.77
N GLU A 39 11.70 13.05 -12.19
CA GLU A 39 12.91 13.09 -11.38
C GLU A 39 12.81 12.19 -10.16
N LEU A 40 11.71 12.24 -9.42
CA LEU A 40 11.45 11.35 -8.28
C LEU A 40 11.46 9.87 -8.70
N LEU A 41 10.75 9.52 -9.77
CA LEU A 41 10.63 8.14 -10.24
C LEU A 41 11.95 7.60 -10.79
N SER A 42 12.78 8.44 -11.42
CA SER A 42 14.11 8.03 -11.92
C SER A 42 15.08 7.70 -10.80
N HIS A 43 14.99 8.38 -9.65
CA HIS A 43 15.78 8.08 -8.46
C HIS A 43 15.26 6.86 -7.68
N ALA A 44 14.00 6.47 -7.92
CA ALA A 44 13.37 5.28 -7.36
C ALA A 44 13.61 5.06 -5.85
N PRO A 45 13.31 6.03 -4.98
CA PRO A 45 13.55 5.89 -3.56
C PRO A 45 12.76 4.70 -2.98
N SER A 46 13.43 3.88 -2.18
CA SER A 46 12.84 2.66 -1.59
C SER A 46 12.25 2.87 -0.20
N ALA A 47 12.56 3.98 0.44
CA ALA A 47 12.12 4.33 1.80
C ALA A 47 11.90 5.83 1.94
N GLY A 48 11.20 6.24 2.98
CA GLY A 48 10.87 7.64 3.24
C GLY A 48 9.38 7.94 3.01
N LEU A 49 9.09 9.23 2.88
CA LEU A 49 7.76 9.78 2.71
C LEU A 49 7.82 10.90 1.67
N VAL A 50 6.86 10.93 0.76
CA VAL A 50 6.75 11.99 -0.25
C VAL A 50 5.89 13.13 0.30
N LEU A 51 6.41 14.34 0.29
CA LEU A 51 5.69 15.57 0.54
C LEU A 51 5.54 16.29 -0.81
N ALA A 52 4.35 16.18 -1.42
CA ALA A 52 4.14 16.64 -2.79
C ALA A 52 3.13 17.79 -2.85
N HIS A 53 3.49 18.85 -3.60
CA HIS A 53 2.57 19.94 -3.88
C HIS A 53 1.47 19.48 -4.86
N ASP A 54 0.21 19.67 -4.45
CA ASP A 54 -0.95 19.31 -5.28
C ASP A 54 -1.22 20.44 -6.29
N SER A 55 -0.62 20.33 -7.45
CA SER A 55 -0.80 21.25 -8.57
C SER A 55 -2.18 21.08 -9.23
N PRO A 56 -2.58 21.97 -10.18
CA PRO A 56 -3.87 21.89 -10.88
C PRO A 56 -4.16 20.52 -11.51
N PRO A 57 -5.44 20.22 -11.87
CA PRO A 57 -5.87 18.94 -12.40
C PRO A 57 -5.04 18.45 -13.59
N GLY A 58 -4.54 17.19 -13.49
CA GLY A 58 -3.73 16.52 -14.52
C GLY A 58 -2.25 16.33 -14.16
N GLU A 59 -1.69 17.19 -13.30
CA GLU A 59 -0.27 17.15 -12.90
C GLU A 59 -0.07 17.03 -11.38
N GLY A 60 -1.15 16.92 -10.61
CA GLY A 60 -1.12 16.92 -9.16
C GLY A 60 -0.78 15.57 -8.52
N VAL A 61 -0.94 15.50 -7.21
CA VAL A 61 -0.65 14.32 -6.39
C VAL A 61 -1.37 13.05 -6.88
N PRO A 62 -2.64 13.07 -7.36
CA PRO A 62 -3.26 11.88 -7.93
C PRO A 62 -2.51 11.29 -9.13
N ALA A 63 -1.99 12.14 -10.02
CA ALA A 63 -1.20 11.70 -11.18
C ALA A 63 0.15 11.11 -10.75
N LEU A 64 0.80 11.70 -9.75
CA LEU A 64 2.02 11.16 -9.14
C LEU A 64 1.79 9.76 -8.55
N ILE A 65 0.74 9.58 -7.76
CA ILE A 65 0.41 8.28 -7.14
C ILE A 65 0.16 7.23 -8.24
N ALA A 66 -0.60 7.57 -9.28
CA ALA A 66 -0.84 6.67 -10.41
C ALA A 66 0.47 6.32 -11.16
N ALA A 67 1.39 7.28 -11.32
CA ALA A 67 2.70 7.05 -11.94
C ALA A 67 3.58 6.13 -11.09
N MET A 68 3.63 6.34 -9.76
CA MET A 68 4.33 5.47 -8.82
C MET A 68 3.79 4.03 -8.88
N MET A 69 2.46 3.86 -8.91
CA MET A 69 1.83 2.54 -9.02
C MET A 69 2.21 1.82 -10.33
N ARG A 70 2.19 2.54 -11.47
CA ARG A 70 2.63 1.97 -12.77
C ARG A 70 4.10 1.56 -12.76
N ALA A 71 4.95 2.31 -12.06
CA ALA A 71 6.37 1.99 -11.90
C ALA A 71 6.64 0.87 -10.87
N GLY A 72 5.60 0.33 -10.22
CA GLY A 72 5.74 -0.66 -9.15
C GLY A 72 6.37 -0.11 -7.87
N GLN A 73 6.46 1.21 -7.74
CA GLN A 73 6.98 1.92 -6.58
C GLN A 73 5.83 2.27 -5.63
N TRP A 74 6.11 2.29 -4.35
CA TRP A 74 5.17 2.77 -3.36
C TRP A 74 5.89 3.48 -2.23
N LEU A 75 5.54 4.73 -2.06
CA LEU A 75 5.90 5.53 -0.89
C LEU A 75 4.64 6.18 -0.32
N PRO A 76 4.56 6.39 0.99
CA PRO A 76 3.48 7.18 1.58
C PRO A 76 3.56 8.61 1.08
N VAL A 77 2.42 9.18 0.69
CA VAL A 77 2.34 10.54 0.13
C VAL A 77 1.50 11.41 1.04
N ILE A 78 2.05 12.56 1.44
CA ILE A 78 1.32 13.69 2.00
C ILE A 78 1.22 14.75 0.92
N ALA A 79 0.00 15.15 0.59
CA ALA A 79 -0.25 16.26 -0.31
C ALA A 79 -0.19 17.58 0.44
N ILE A 80 0.32 18.61 -0.20
CA ILE A 80 0.32 19.98 0.33
C ILE A 80 -0.22 20.96 -0.72
N ALA A 81 -0.91 22.01 -0.27
CA ALA A 81 -1.33 23.14 -1.11
C ALA A 81 -1.30 24.42 -0.31
N GLU A 82 -1.19 25.57 -0.99
CA GLU A 82 -1.29 26.87 -0.33
C GLU A 82 -2.69 27.11 0.24
N GLU A 83 -3.70 26.78 -0.55
CA GLU A 83 -5.11 26.91 -0.18
C GLU A 83 -5.84 25.57 -0.42
N PRO A 84 -5.86 24.65 0.57
CA PRO A 84 -6.61 23.42 0.47
C PRO A 84 -8.11 23.68 0.25
N ASN A 85 -8.68 23.03 -0.79
CA ASN A 85 -10.13 23.02 -0.97
C ASN A 85 -10.70 21.60 -0.85
N THR A 86 -11.94 21.48 -0.46
CA THR A 86 -12.58 20.20 -0.15
C THR A 86 -12.55 19.21 -1.33
N GLU A 87 -12.74 19.69 -2.55
CA GLU A 87 -12.76 18.83 -3.75
C GLU A 87 -11.37 18.23 -4.01
N ALA A 88 -10.31 19.06 -3.96
CA ALA A 88 -8.93 18.63 -4.12
C ALA A 88 -8.55 17.61 -3.01
N VAL A 89 -8.88 17.91 -1.76
CA VAL A 89 -8.63 17.01 -0.62
C VAL A 89 -9.28 15.64 -0.86
N VAL A 90 -10.58 15.61 -1.15
CA VAL A 90 -11.31 14.35 -1.37
C VAL A 90 -10.75 13.56 -2.56
N ARG A 91 -10.46 14.22 -3.67
CA ARG A 91 -9.87 13.59 -4.85
C ARG A 91 -8.51 12.97 -4.54
N THR A 92 -7.65 13.70 -3.85
CA THR A 92 -6.27 13.31 -3.57
C THR A 92 -6.20 12.19 -2.52
N ILE A 93 -7.03 12.25 -1.48
CA ILE A 93 -7.14 11.15 -0.50
C ILE A 93 -7.70 9.87 -1.16
N LYS A 94 -8.73 9.99 -2.01
CA LYS A 94 -9.25 8.82 -2.76
C LYS A 94 -8.22 8.23 -3.73
N ALA A 95 -7.29 9.03 -4.24
CA ALA A 95 -6.19 8.53 -5.07
C ALA A 95 -5.11 7.79 -4.26
N GLY A 96 -5.13 7.86 -2.92
CA GLY A 96 -4.23 7.12 -2.03
C GLY A 96 -3.21 7.97 -1.29
N ALA A 97 -3.34 9.30 -1.26
CA ALA A 97 -2.58 10.13 -0.34
C ALA A 97 -3.01 9.84 1.12
N LEU A 98 -2.05 9.80 2.02
CA LEU A 98 -2.31 9.52 3.44
C LEU A 98 -2.79 10.75 4.22
N ASP A 99 -2.40 11.94 3.75
CA ASP A 99 -2.84 13.19 4.36
C ASP A 99 -2.82 14.33 3.33
N TYR A 100 -3.50 15.43 3.67
CA TYR A 100 -3.54 16.66 2.87
C TYR A 100 -3.46 17.87 3.78
N LEU A 101 -2.46 18.72 3.58
CA LEU A 101 -2.16 19.85 4.46
C LEU A 101 -2.09 21.17 3.68
N GLY A 102 -2.29 22.28 4.40
CA GLY A 102 -1.73 23.56 3.96
C GLY A 102 -0.21 23.51 3.96
N VAL A 103 0.45 24.28 3.09
CA VAL A 103 1.92 24.34 3.06
C VAL A 103 2.43 24.64 4.48
N PRO A 104 3.21 23.74 5.10
CA PRO A 104 3.61 23.88 6.49
C PRO A 104 4.62 25.02 6.64
N GLN A 105 4.30 25.95 7.55
CA GLN A 105 5.17 27.07 7.92
C GLN A 105 5.93 26.85 9.23
N GLN A 106 5.56 25.80 9.97
CA GLN A 106 6.07 25.49 11.29
C GLN A 106 6.46 24.02 11.43
N ILE A 107 7.41 23.74 12.34
CA ILE A 107 7.94 22.42 12.60
C ILE A 107 6.87 21.47 13.18
N ALA A 108 6.05 21.97 14.13
CA ALA A 108 5.11 21.10 14.84
C ALA A 108 4.06 20.45 13.92
N PRO A 109 3.33 21.19 13.04
CA PRO A 109 2.40 20.58 12.09
C PRO A 109 3.08 19.60 11.12
N LEU A 110 4.30 19.89 10.66
CA LEU A 110 5.04 18.98 9.79
C LEU A 110 5.36 17.66 10.52
N ASN A 111 5.88 17.74 11.74
CA ASN A 111 6.23 16.57 12.53
C ASN A 111 5.01 15.71 12.87
N GLU A 112 3.87 16.33 13.17
CA GLU A 112 2.62 15.62 13.43
C GLU A 112 2.15 14.83 12.20
N ALA A 113 2.13 15.47 11.04
CA ALA A 113 1.75 14.84 9.78
C ALA A 113 2.72 13.71 9.40
N VAL A 114 4.03 13.94 9.50
CA VAL A 114 5.06 12.92 9.23
C VAL A 114 4.90 11.72 10.16
N ALA A 115 4.69 11.95 11.47
CA ALA A 115 4.52 10.86 12.43
C ALA A 115 3.24 10.05 12.17
N LYS A 116 2.13 10.72 11.80
CA LYS A 116 0.87 10.08 11.42
C LYS A 116 1.06 9.22 10.16
N ALA A 117 1.56 9.81 9.09
CA ALA A 117 1.76 9.13 7.82
C ALA A 117 2.76 7.98 7.92
N SER A 118 3.80 8.09 8.75
CA SER A 118 4.77 7.02 8.98
C SER A 118 4.11 5.80 9.64
N ARG A 119 3.25 5.99 10.65
CA ARG A 119 2.50 4.89 11.30
C ARG A 119 1.55 4.19 10.34
N GLU A 120 0.81 4.96 9.55
CA GLU A 120 -0.09 4.42 8.54
C GLU A 120 0.68 3.65 7.45
N ALA A 121 1.80 4.21 7.00
CA ALA A 121 2.69 3.58 6.02
C ALA A 121 3.25 2.24 6.52
N GLU A 122 3.60 2.14 7.79
CA GLU A 122 4.09 0.89 8.37
C GLU A 122 3.02 -0.20 8.39
N THR A 123 1.78 0.18 8.71
CA THR A 123 0.62 -0.72 8.63
C THR A 123 0.40 -1.22 7.20
N HIS A 124 0.44 -0.33 6.21
CA HIS A 124 0.30 -0.69 4.80
C HIS A 124 1.45 -1.58 4.29
N ARG A 125 2.70 -1.30 4.69
CA ARG A 125 3.85 -2.15 4.35
C ARG A 125 3.70 -3.56 4.92
N ALA A 126 3.33 -3.68 6.19
CA ALA A 126 3.11 -4.97 6.84
C ALA A 126 1.98 -5.76 6.17
N GLN A 127 0.92 -5.09 5.76
CA GLN A 127 -0.19 -5.72 5.03
C GLN A 127 0.24 -6.19 3.64
N ARG A 128 0.96 -5.36 2.88
CA ARG A 128 1.51 -5.74 1.56
C ARG A 128 2.48 -6.91 1.65
N ALA A 129 3.37 -6.92 2.64
CA ALA A 129 4.29 -8.02 2.87
C ALA A 129 3.53 -9.33 3.14
N ARG A 130 2.50 -9.29 4.01
CA ARG A 130 1.62 -10.45 4.26
C ARG A 130 0.89 -10.93 3.01
N SER A 131 0.36 -10.00 2.23
CA SER A 131 -0.33 -10.32 0.97
C SER A 131 0.61 -10.95 -0.06
N ALA A 132 1.83 -10.45 -0.20
CA ALA A 132 2.84 -11.02 -1.09
C ALA A 132 3.27 -12.42 -0.65
N GLU A 133 3.51 -12.62 0.64
CA GLU A 133 3.82 -13.93 1.21
C GLU A 133 2.69 -14.93 0.99
N ALA A 134 1.45 -14.53 1.25
CA ALA A 134 0.29 -15.37 1.03
C ALA A 134 0.14 -15.78 -0.43
N ARG A 135 0.31 -14.85 -1.39
CA ARG A 135 0.32 -15.15 -2.83
C ARG A 135 1.42 -16.13 -3.20
N GLN A 136 2.62 -15.97 -2.66
CA GLN A 136 3.74 -16.87 -2.92
C GLN A 136 3.46 -18.29 -2.40
N ARG A 137 2.85 -18.43 -1.21
CA ARG A 137 2.46 -19.74 -0.67
C ARG A 137 1.37 -20.40 -1.53
N ILE A 138 0.34 -19.64 -1.95
CA ILE A 138 -0.75 -20.13 -2.80
C ILE A 138 -0.24 -20.51 -4.20
N ALA A 139 0.74 -19.81 -4.75
CA ALA A 139 1.34 -20.13 -6.04
C ALA A 139 1.97 -21.55 -6.10
N ARG A 140 2.35 -22.12 -4.94
CA ARG A 140 2.89 -23.48 -4.83
C ARG A 140 1.82 -24.58 -4.88
N LEU A 141 0.54 -24.22 -4.82
CA LEU A 141 -0.56 -25.15 -4.89
C LEU A 141 -0.77 -25.64 -6.32
N SER A 142 -1.12 -26.92 -6.47
CA SER A 142 -1.64 -27.43 -7.75
C SER A 142 -3.02 -26.81 -8.05
N LEU A 143 -3.48 -26.93 -9.29
CA LEU A 143 -4.79 -26.45 -9.71
C LEU A 143 -5.90 -27.00 -8.77
N ARG A 144 -5.91 -28.31 -8.54
CA ARG A 144 -6.90 -28.97 -7.68
C ARG A 144 -6.84 -28.55 -6.21
N GLU A 145 -5.63 -28.34 -5.68
CA GLU A 145 -5.46 -27.83 -4.32
C GLU A 145 -5.96 -26.38 -4.19
N ARG A 146 -5.81 -25.57 -5.24
CA ARG A 146 -6.31 -24.19 -5.28
C ARG A 146 -7.82 -24.15 -5.37
N GLU A 147 -8.43 -24.94 -6.23
CA GLU A 147 -9.89 -25.09 -6.33
C GLU A 147 -10.51 -25.51 -4.98
N VAL A 148 -9.88 -26.44 -4.29
CA VAL A 148 -10.32 -26.86 -2.94
C VAL A 148 -10.19 -25.72 -1.93
N LEU A 149 -9.11 -24.92 -1.99
CA LEU A 149 -8.92 -23.74 -1.13
C LEU A 149 -9.99 -22.68 -1.38
N ASP A 150 -10.31 -22.40 -2.66
CA ASP A 150 -11.31 -21.40 -3.04
C ASP A 150 -12.70 -21.80 -2.50
N ARG A 151 -13.13 -23.03 -2.69
CA ARG A 151 -14.38 -23.54 -2.15
C ARG A 151 -14.43 -23.58 -0.62
N LEU A 152 -13.27 -23.88 0.01
CA LEU A 152 -13.15 -23.84 1.46
C LEU A 152 -13.30 -22.39 1.99
N ALA A 153 -12.77 -21.40 1.29
CA ALA A 153 -12.90 -19.99 1.63
C ALA A 153 -14.34 -19.47 1.46
N GLU A 154 -15.11 -20.07 0.55
CA GLU A 154 -16.56 -19.83 0.39
C GLU A 154 -17.41 -20.52 1.49
N GLY A 155 -16.79 -21.28 2.41
CA GLY A 155 -17.47 -21.98 3.50
C GLY A 155 -18.04 -23.35 3.12
N CYS A 156 -17.67 -23.90 1.96
CA CYS A 156 -18.18 -25.19 1.49
C CYS A 156 -17.71 -26.37 2.36
N SER A 157 -18.61 -27.29 2.65
CA SER A 157 -18.26 -28.57 3.30
C SER A 157 -17.54 -29.52 2.33
N ASN A 158 -16.80 -30.51 2.85
CA ASN A 158 -16.13 -31.51 2.01
C ASN A 158 -17.10 -32.22 1.03
N LYS A 159 -18.35 -32.46 1.43
CA LYS A 159 -19.36 -33.04 0.56
C LYS A 159 -19.78 -32.11 -0.57
N ALA A 160 -19.91 -30.80 -0.28
CA ALA A 160 -20.22 -29.80 -1.29
C ALA A 160 -19.04 -29.66 -2.28
N ILE A 161 -17.81 -29.53 -1.78
CA ILE A 161 -16.59 -29.46 -2.59
C ILE A 161 -16.45 -30.68 -3.51
N ALA A 162 -16.73 -31.90 -2.97
CA ALA A 162 -16.65 -33.13 -3.73
C ALA A 162 -17.63 -33.15 -4.90
N ARG A 163 -18.88 -32.69 -4.66
CA ARG A 163 -19.89 -32.56 -5.71
C ARG A 163 -19.54 -31.54 -6.75
N ASP A 164 -19.10 -30.35 -6.32
CA ASP A 164 -18.79 -29.23 -7.21
C ASP A 164 -17.57 -29.50 -8.10
N LEU A 165 -16.58 -30.27 -7.59
CA LEU A 165 -15.38 -30.65 -8.33
C LEU A 165 -15.47 -32.03 -9.02
N GLU A 166 -16.61 -32.71 -8.89
CA GLU A 166 -16.89 -34.05 -9.45
C GLU A 166 -15.88 -35.11 -9.01
N ILE A 167 -15.49 -35.10 -7.72
CA ILE A 167 -14.55 -36.03 -7.10
C ILE A 167 -15.14 -36.65 -5.83
N SER A 168 -14.50 -37.69 -5.29
CA SER A 168 -14.98 -38.31 -4.03
C SER A 168 -14.65 -37.39 -2.82
N PRO A 169 -15.45 -37.44 -1.73
CA PRO A 169 -15.11 -36.75 -0.48
C PRO A 169 -13.73 -37.15 0.07
N ARG A 170 -13.32 -38.39 -0.14
CA ARG A 170 -12.02 -38.94 0.25
C ARG A 170 -10.88 -38.22 -0.56
N THR A 171 -11.13 -37.97 -1.84
CA THR A 171 -10.20 -37.25 -2.70
C THR A 171 -10.05 -35.78 -2.25
N VAL A 172 -11.15 -35.15 -1.82
CA VAL A 172 -11.12 -33.80 -1.22
C VAL A 172 -10.24 -33.76 0.03
N GLU A 173 -10.36 -34.73 0.92
CA GLU A 173 -9.53 -34.83 2.13
C GLU A 173 -8.04 -34.95 1.80
N ILE A 174 -7.67 -35.70 0.77
CA ILE A 174 -6.30 -35.85 0.31
C ILE A 174 -5.77 -34.49 -0.22
N HIS A 175 -6.54 -33.80 -1.07
CA HIS A 175 -6.16 -32.48 -1.56
C HIS A 175 -6.04 -31.47 -0.41
N ARG A 176 -6.96 -31.47 0.54
CA ARG A 176 -6.87 -30.61 1.74
C ARG A 176 -5.60 -30.88 2.55
N MET A 177 -5.28 -32.13 2.82
CA MET A 177 -4.06 -32.48 3.56
C MET A 177 -2.79 -31.95 2.86
N LYS A 178 -2.68 -32.18 1.54
CA LYS A 178 -1.55 -31.70 0.74
C LYS A 178 -1.49 -30.15 0.68
N MET A 179 -2.63 -29.50 0.48
CA MET A 179 -2.79 -28.05 0.49
C MET A 179 -2.35 -27.46 1.84
N MET A 180 -2.86 -27.99 2.95
CA MET A 180 -2.49 -27.54 4.30
C MET A 180 -0.99 -27.65 4.54
N GLY A 181 -0.35 -28.75 4.14
CA GLY A 181 1.10 -28.94 4.24
C GLY A 181 1.89 -27.91 3.42
N LYS A 182 1.47 -27.64 2.18
CA LYS A 182 2.13 -26.63 1.31
C LYS A 182 1.95 -25.21 1.81
N LEU A 183 0.79 -24.89 2.38
CA LEU A 183 0.51 -23.57 2.97
C LEU A 183 1.18 -23.38 4.34
N GLY A 184 1.61 -24.47 5.00
CA GLY A 184 2.07 -24.46 6.38
C GLY A 184 0.95 -24.12 7.37
N ALA A 185 -0.30 -24.39 6.99
CA ALA A 185 -1.49 -24.13 7.81
C ALA A 185 -1.81 -25.32 8.72
N ARG A 186 -2.07 -25.08 9.99
CA ARG A 186 -2.40 -26.11 10.98
C ARG A 186 -3.89 -26.47 10.97
N HIS A 187 -4.73 -25.53 10.59
CA HIS A 187 -6.20 -25.70 10.52
C HIS A 187 -6.79 -24.88 9.37
N ALA A 188 -8.01 -25.25 8.97
CA ALA A 188 -8.70 -24.66 7.83
C ALA A 188 -8.78 -23.12 7.89
N ALA A 189 -9.01 -22.55 9.08
CA ALA A 189 -9.10 -21.12 9.28
C ALA A 189 -7.81 -20.37 8.87
N GLU A 190 -6.63 -20.96 9.09
CA GLU A 190 -5.35 -20.36 8.64
C GLU A 190 -5.23 -20.38 7.12
N ALA A 191 -5.64 -21.47 6.47
CA ALA A 191 -5.64 -21.56 5.01
C ALA A 191 -6.61 -20.54 4.38
N VAL A 192 -7.80 -20.39 4.95
CA VAL A 192 -8.78 -19.38 4.51
C VAL A 192 -8.24 -17.96 4.72
N ARG A 193 -7.61 -17.69 5.87
CA ARG A 193 -6.98 -16.38 6.12
C ARG A 193 -5.90 -16.06 5.08
N LEU A 194 -5.02 -17.01 4.75
CA LEU A 194 -4.03 -16.83 3.68
C LEU A 194 -4.69 -16.54 2.33
N ARG A 195 -5.83 -17.18 2.03
CA ARG A 195 -6.56 -16.89 0.78
C ARG A 195 -7.10 -15.47 0.76
N ILE A 196 -7.67 -14.98 1.86
CA ILE A 196 -8.17 -13.61 2.00
C ILE A 196 -7.02 -12.61 1.92
N GLU A 197 -5.91 -12.86 2.62
CA GLU A 197 -4.71 -12.01 2.59
C GLU A 197 -4.12 -11.91 1.18
N ALA A 198 -4.15 -12.99 0.40
CA ALA A 198 -3.65 -13.01 -0.97
C ALA A 198 -4.51 -12.20 -1.96
N THR A 199 -5.83 -12.14 -1.75
CA THR A 199 -6.71 -11.30 -2.57
C THR A 199 -6.49 -9.81 -2.34
N GLY A 200 -5.94 -9.42 -1.16
CA GLY A 200 -5.75 -8.02 -0.79
C GLY A 200 -7.09 -7.28 -0.57
N LEU A 201 -7.15 -6.40 0.40
CA LEU A 201 -8.31 -5.50 0.57
C LEU A 201 -8.39 -4.40 -0.53
N GLY A 202 -7.57 -4.50 -1.58
CA GLY A 202 -7.51 -3.56 -2.69
C GLY A 202 -8.39 -3.90 -3.90
N ASP A 203 -8.92 -5.13 -3.99
CA ASP A 203 -9.76 -5.55 -5.13
C ASP A 203 -11.28 -5.41 -4.85
N VAL A 204 -11.69 -4.76 -3.77
CA VAL A 204 -13.11 -4.52 -3.44
C VAL A 204 -13.59 -3.14 -3.95
N ALA A 205 -12.80 -2.46 -4.77
CA ALA A 205 -13.17 -1.20 -5.43
C ALA A 205 -12.88 -1.28 -6.94
N ALA A 206 -13.59 -2.17 -7.62
CA ALA A 206 -13.77 -2.16 -9.07
C ALA A 206 -15.25 -2.33 -9.41
#